data_1f593090df9da7c2094e012d89a6879f
#
_entry.id   1f593090df9da7c2094e012d89a6879f
#
_cell.length_a   1.000
_cell.length_b   1.000
_cell.length_c   1.000
_cell.angle_alpha   90.00
_cell.angle_beta   90.00
_cell.angle_gamma   90.00
#
_symmetry.space_group_name_H-M   'P 1'
#
loop_
_entity.id
_entity.type
_entity.pdbx_description
1 polymer ?
#
loop_
_entity_poly.entity_id
_entity_poly.type
_entity_poly.pdbx_seq_one_letter_code
_entity_poly.pdbx_strand_id
1 'polypeptide(L)'
;MTGDILKDSAEIFANIQEKAPVVHNISNYITATDCANMTLACGGSPTMADDPDEVEEIAAACAGSVINMGNTAGHYQESMLRTGMVNNKVDHPLVFDPVGAGAAAHRNAVLENLLDKVHFSVIRGNISEVKFVGDKSSKANGVDAAAEDLASEDTIDGIAEYAKKLSERLNTVIAISGPIDVVADANKAYLIRNGHPMMSRVTGTGCM
;
A
#
# COMPACT_ATOMS: atom_id res chain seq x y z
N MET A 1 13.87 -13.86 18.03
CA MET A 1 12.97 -13.20 19.01
C MET A 1 11.57 -13.33 18.45
N THR A 2 10.73 -14.19 19.03
CA THR A 2 9.28 -14.21 18.78
C THR A 2 8.70 -13.11 19.65
N GLY A 3 8.76 -11.85 19.17
CA GLY A 3 8.06 -10.76 19.81
C GLY A 3 6.56 -11.06 19.80
N ASP A 4 5.88 -10.73 20.87
CA ASP A 4 4.42 -10.78 20.90
C ASP A 4 3.89 -9.69 19.98
N ILE A 5 3.47 -10.06 18.77
CA ILE A 5 3.01 -9.11 17.75
C ILE A 5 1.87 -8.21 18.27
N LEU A 6 1.04 -8.72 19.18
CA LEU A 6 -0.05 -7.93 19.76
C LEU A 6 0.49 -6.84 20.67
N LYS A 7 1.53 -7.15 21.46
CA LYS A 7 2.20 -6.16 22.30
C LYS A 7 2.91 -5.11 21.45
N ASP A 8 3.68 -5.55 20.46
CA ASP A 8 4.39 -4.66 19.54
C ASP A 8 3.42 -3.73 18.80
N SER A 9 2.27 -4.26 18.33
CA SER A 9 1.22 -3.47 17.68
C SER A 9 0.59 -2.44 18.64
N ALA A 10 0.32 -2.81 19.88
CA ALA A 10 -0.22 -1.89 20.88
C ALA A 10 0.74 -0.74 21.17
N GLU A 11 2.05 -1.03 21.29
CA GLU A 11 3.09 0.00 21.47
C GLU A 11 3.19 0.93 20.26
N ILE A 12 3.09 0.39 19.03
CA ILE A 12 3.06 1.20 17.81
C ILE A 12 1.87 2.15 17.79
N PHE A 13 0.66 1.66 18.11
CA PHE A 13 -0.53 2.51 18.16
C PHE A 13 -0.43 3.59 19.24
N ALA A 14 0.08 3.27 20.41
CA ALA A 14 0.32 4.26 21.48
C ALA A 14 1.29 5.36 21.00
N ASN A 15 2.36 4.99 20.31
CA ASN A 15 3.33 5.93 19.73
C ASN A 15 2.73 6.81 18.65
N ILE A 16 1.84 6.26 17.79
CA ILE A 16 1.14 7.05 16.78
C ILE A 16 0.25 8.10 17.43
N GLN A 17 -0.53 7.70 18.45
CA GLN A 17 -1.42 8.62 19.17
C GLN A 17 -0.65 9.71 19.91
N GLU A 18 0.50 9.39 20.50
CA GLU A 18 1.36 10.37 21.21
C GLU A 18 2.01 11.37 20.24
N LYS A 19 2.52 10.88 19.11
CA LYS A 19 3.27 11.71 18.15
C LYS A 19 2.39 12.43 17.15
N ALA A 20 1.16 11.95 16.92
CA ALA A 20 0.22 12.44 15.92
C ALA A 20 0.90 12.80 14.58
N PRO A 21 1.62 11.85 13.92
CA PRO A 21 2.41 12.14 12.75
C PRO A 21 1.55 12.69 11.61
N VAL A 22 2.06 13.69 10.90
CA VAL A 22 1.43 14.15 9.67
C VAL A 22 1.78 13.17 8.56
N VAL A 23 0.75 12.64 7.87
CA VAL A 23 0.88 11.67 6.79
C VAL A 23 0.37 12.29 5.50
N HIS A 24 1.24 12.38 4.51
CA HIS A 24 0.87 12.83 3.17
C HIS A 24 0.23 11.69 2.39
N ASN A 25 -0.92 11.95 1.76
CA ASN A 25 -1.65 10.96 0.96
C ASN A 25 -1.94 11.49 -0.43
N ILE A 26 -1.38 10.86 -1.45
CA ILE A 26 -1.91 10.93 -2.81
C ILE A 26 -2.90 9.78 -2.96
N SER A 27 -4.19 10.09 -2.91
CA SER A 27 -5.27 9.11 -2.94
C SER A 27 -6.15 9.27 -4.18
N ASN A 28 -7.00 8.30 -4.43
CA ASN A 28 -8.03 8.46 -5.46
C ASN A 28 -9.21 9.27 -4.90
N TYR A 29 -9.90 9.99 -5.78
CA TYR A 29 -11.00 10.91 -5.39
C TYR A 29 -12.21 10.19 -4.76
N ILE A 30 -12.38 8.89 -4.98
CA ILE A 30 -13.50 8.12 -4.42
C ILE A 30 -13.29 7.86 -2.93
N THR A 31 -12.04 7.58 -2.51
CA THR A 31 -11.70 7.11 -1.17
C THR A 31 -10.88 8.10 -0.34
N ALA A 32 -10.58 9.27 -0.90
CA ALA A 32 -9.73 10.26 -0.23
C ALA A 32 -10.23 10.63 1.17
N THR A 33 -11.54 10.89 1.32
CA THR A 33 -12.14 11.20 2.62
C THR A 33 -12.07 10.03 3.59
N ASP A 34 -12.26 8.80 3.11
CA ASP A 34 -12.21 7.59 3.95
C ASP A 34 -10.79 7.33 4.44
N CYS A 35 -9.78 7.49 3.56
CA CYS A 35 -8.37 7.39 3.93
C CYS A 35 -7.97 8.46 4.96
N ALA A 36 -8.44 9.70 4.79
CA ALA A 36 -8.20 10.77 5.75
C ALA A 36 -8.82 10.44 7.12
N ASN A 37 -10.08 9.98 7.14
CA ASN A 37 -10.76 9.59 8.38
C ASN A 37 -10.10 8.39 9.05
N MET A 38 -9.60 7.41 8.29
CA MET A 38 -8.88 6.26 8.83
C MET A 38 -7.55 6.71 9.46
N THR A 39 -6.80 7.60 8.81
CA THR A 39 -5.57 8.18 9.37
C THR A 39 -5.84 8.89 10.70
N LEU A 40 -6.91 9.71 10.77
CA LEU A 40 -7.34 10.36 12.02
C LEU A 40 -7.74 9.34 13.09
N ALA A 41 -8.51 8.31 12.72
CA ALA A 41 -8.94 7.27 13.65
C ALA A 41 -7.75 6.49 14.25
N CYS A 42 -6.67 6.34 13.50
CA CYS A 42 -5.43 5.72 13.98
C CYS A 42 -4.57 6.67 14.84
N GLY A 43 -4.90 7.96 14.91
CA GLY A 43 -4.16 8.96 15.69
C GLY A 43 -3.15 9.79 14.87
N GLY A 44 -3.06 9.59 13.56
CA GLY A 44 -2.27 10.43 12.65
C GLY A 44 -3.03 11.68 12.21
N SER A 45 -2.35 12.56 11.48
CA SER A 45 -2.91 13.78 10.88
C SER A 45 -2.76 13.70 9.36
N PRO A 46 -3.84 13.55 8.57
CA PRO A 46 -3.75 13.41 7.12
C PRO A 46 -3.57 14.77 6.43
N THR A 47 -2.78 14.79 5.37
CA THR A 47 -2.81 15.84 4.35
C THR A 47 -2.98 15.20 2.97
N MET A 48 -3.90 15.72 2.15
CA MET A 48 -4.37 15.10 0.91
C MET A 48 -3.92 15.92 -0.31
N ALA A 49 -2.71 16.49 -0.25
CA ALA A 49 -2.14 17.29 -1.33
C ALA A 49 -1.81 16.42 -2.56
N ASP A 50 -2.28 16.81 -3.73
CA ASP A 50 -2.06 16.08 -4.98
C ASP A 50 -1.63 16.95 -6.16
N ASP A 51 -1.45 18.25 -5.94
CA ASP A 51 -0.97 19.18 -6.95
C ASP A 51 0.56 19.05 -7.13
N PRO A 52 1.05 18.86 -8.37
CA PRO A 52 2.50 18.74 -8.65
C PRO A 52 3.33 19.93 -8.14
N ASP A 53 2.75 21.11 -8.02
CA ASP A 53 3.48 22.30 -7.61
C ASP A 53 3.70 22.39 -6.09
N GLU A 54 2.99 21.60 -5.28
CA GLU A 54 3.13 21.62 -3.80
C GLU A 54 3.63 20.31 -3.18
N VAL A 55 3.43 19.16 -3.87
CA VAL A 55 3.65 17.84 -3.25
C VAL A 55 5.08 17.61 -2.74
N GLU A 56 6.09 18.22 -3.34
CA GLU A 56 7.47 18.05 -2.89
C GLU A 56 7.70 18.70 -1.51
N GLU A 57 7.18 19.92 -1.31
CA GLU A 57 7.29 20.62 -0.03
C GLU A 57 6.48 19.92 1.05
N ILE A 58 5.25 19.50 0.71
CA ILE A 58 4.37 18.77 1.61
C ILE A 58 4.98 17.42 2.03
N ALA A 59 5.44 16.61 1.06
CA ALA A 59 6.03 15.31 1.34
C ALA A 59 7.28 15.43 2.22
N ALA A 60 8.13 16.43 1.98
CA ALA A 60 9.32 16.67 2.78
C ALA A 60 9.01 17.08 4.23
N ALA A 61 7.86 17.75 4.46
CA ALA A 61 7.44 18.20 5.79
C ALA A 61 6.66 17.13 6.59
N CYS A 62 6.16 16.08 5.93
CA CYS A 62 5.39 15.02 6.56
C CYS A 62 6.29 13.92 7.15
N ALA A 63 5.75 13.12 8.06
CA ALA A 63 6.46 11.98 8.66
C ALA A 63 6.57 10.77 7.72
N GLY A 64 5.83 10.76 6.64
CA GLY A 64 5.80 9.73 5.60
C GLY A 64 4.65 9.96 4.63
N SER A 65 4.61 9.15 3.57
CA SER A 65 3.59 9.31 2.52
C SER A 65 2.96 8.00 2.10
N VAL A 66 1.73 8.09 1.60
CA VAL A 66 1.00 7.01 0.94
C VAL A 66 0.73 7.42 -0.50
N ILE A 67 1.05 6.57 -1.46
CA ILE A 67 0.73 6.72 -2.87
C ILE A 67 -0.25 5.63 -3.27
N ASN A 68 -1.48 6.03 -3.62
CA ASN A 68 -2.52 5.14 -4.14
C ASN A 68 -2.73 5.44 -5.63
N MET A 69 -2.52 4.43 -6.47
CA MET A 69 -2.57 4.54 -7.93
C MET A 69 -4.00 4.43 -8.49
N GLY A 70 -5.03 4.68 -7.69
CA GLY A 70 -6.44 4.62 -8.15
C GLY A 70 -6.75 5.63 -9.26
N ASN A 71 -6.15 6.81 -9.22
CA ASN A 71 -6.18 7.79 -10.30
C ASN A 71 -4.83 7.84 -11.04
N THR A 72 -4.88 7.90 -12.36
CA THR A 72 -3.70 7.96 -13.23
C THR A 72 -3.77 9.10 -14.25
N ALA A 73 -4.60 10.11 -14.02
CA ALA A 73 -4.59 11.35 -14.83
C ALA A 73 -3.22 12.03 -14.74
N GLY A 74 -2.86 12.84 -15.75
CA GLY A 74 -1.49 13.35 -15.94
C GLY A 74 -0.86 14.00 -14.70
N HIS A 75 -1.59 14.86 -14.01
CA HIS A 75 -1.09 15.51 -12.79
C HIS A 75 -0.83 14.50 -11.64
N TYR A 76 -1.66 13.47 -11.47
CA TYR A 76 -1.43 12.44 -10.45
C TYR A 76 -0.14 11.66 -10.69
N GLN A 77 0.20 11.36 -11.95
CA GLN A 77 1.44 10.64 -12.27
C GLN A 77 2.67 11.45 -11.85
N GLU A 78 2.65 12.74 -12.16
CA GLU A 78 3.73 13.67 -11.79
C GLU A 78 3.82 13.83 -10.28
N SER A 79 2.69 14.03 -9.60
CA SER A 79 2.63 14.17 -8.14
C SER A 79 3.10 12.90 -7.42
N MET A 80 2.67 11.71 -7.85
CA MET A 80 3.14 10.45 -7.30
C MET A 80 4.65 10.28 -7.46
N LEU A 81 5.19 10.60 -8.63
CA LEU A 81 6.62 10.48 -8.89
C LEU A 81 7.43 11.45 -8.05
N ARG A 82 7.05 12.74 -8.02
CA ARG A 82 7.72 13.78 -7.23
C ARG A 82 7.68 13.45 -5.74
N THR A 83 6.50 13.08 -5.21
CA THR A 83 6.34 12.63 -3.82
C THR A 83 7.26 11.45 -3.50
N GLY A 84 7.27 10.43 -4.35
CA GLY A 84 8.12 9.25 -4.15
C GLY A 84 9.61 9.61 -4.11
N MET A 85 10.07 10.38 -5.07
CA MET A 85 11.48 10.80 -5.14
C MET A 85 11.91 11.66 -3.94
N VAL A 86 11.04 12.55 -3.46
CA VAL A 86 11.33 13.37 -2.27
C VAL A 86 11.38 12.51 -1.02
N ASN A 87 10.42 11.61 -0.79
CA ASN A 87 10.47 10.70 0.36
C ASN A 87 11.76 9.87 0.38
N ASN A 88 12.19 9.35 -0.77
CA ASN A 88 13.47 8.62 -0.86
C ASN A 88 14.69 9.50 -0.54
N LYS A 89 14.66 10.78 -0.96
CA LYS A 89 15.74 11.72 -0.69
C LYS A 89 15.88 12.10 0.78
N VAL A 90 14.75 12.23 1.49
CA VAL A 90 14.72 12.61 2.91
C VAL A 90 14.61 11.40 3.86
N ASP A 91 14.65 10.18 3.33
CA ASP A 91 14.57 8.90 4.06
C ASP A 91 13.27 8.76 4.89
N HIS A 92 12.15 9.24 4.32
CA HIS A 92 10.84 9.07 4.93
C HIS A 92 10.15 7.80 4.42
N PRO A 93 9.40 7.09 5.27
CA PRO A 93 8.68 5.89 4.86
C PRO A 93 7.60 6.20 3.80
N LEU A 94 7.51 5.30 2.83
CA LEU A 94 6.60 5.44 1.70
C LEU A 94 5.82 4.14 1.49
N VAL A 95 4.49 4.24 1.54
CA VAL A 95 3.57 3.13 1.24
C VAL A 95 3.03 3.28 -0.17
N PHE A 96 3.00 2.20 -0.93
CA PHE A 96 2.44 2.15 -2.27
C PHE A 96 1.27 1.18 -2.37
N ASP A 97 0.16 1.67 -2.89
CA ASP A 97 -1.04 0.88 -3.22
C ASP A 97 -1.25 0.90 -4.75
N PRO A 98 -0.84 -0.15 -5.46
CA PRO A 98 -0.91 -0.26 -6.92
C PRO A 98 -2.30 -0.57 -7.44
N VAL A 99 -3.33 0.15 -7.00
CA VAL A 99 -4.74 -0.07 -7.35
C VAL A 99 -4.93 -0.26 -8.86
N GLY A 100 -5.46 -1.42 -9.23
CA GLY A 100 -5.74 -1.76 -10.62
C GLY A 100 -4.50 -2.10 -11.46
N ALA A 101 -3.39 -2.46 -10.84
CA ALA A 101 -2.24 -3.03 -11.54
C ALA A 101 -2.65 -4.27 -12.34
N GLY A 102 -2.23 -4.36 -13.60
CA GLY A 102 -2.65 -5.42 -14.52
C GLY A 102 -3.95 -5.16 -15.29
N ALA A 103 -4.77 -4.19 -14.88
CA ALA A 103 -6.08 -3.96 -15.48
C ALA A 103 -6.04 -3.21 -16.84
N ALA A 104 -5.04 -2.38 -17.09
CA ALA A 104 -4.93 -1.59 -18.31
C ALA A 104 -3.48 -1.22 -18.63
N ALA A 105 -3.15 -1.19 -19.93
CA ALA A 105 -1.79 -0.88 -20.39
C ALA A 105 -1.28 0.48 -19.87
N HIS A 106 -2.12 1.50 -19.83
CA HIS A 106 -1.77 2.81 -19.30
C HIS A 106 -1.39 2.74 -17.79
N ARG A 107 -2.19 2.05 -16.99
CA ARG A 107 -1.88 1.84 -15.55
C ARG A 107 -0.58 1.09 -15.35
N ASN A 108 -0.36 0.08 -16.17
CA ASN A 108 0.88 -0.70 -16.12
C ASN A 108 2.11 0.15 -16.43
N ALA A 109 2.02 1.04 -17.42
CA ALA A 109 3.11 1.98 -17.72
C ALA A 109 3.39 2.97 -16.58
N VAL A 110 2.34 3.46 -15.90
CA VAL A 110 2.49 4.32 -14.71
C VAL A 110 3.16 3.54 -13.57
N LEU A 111 2.69 2.32 -13.29
CA LEU A 111 3.29 1.43 -12.29
C LEU A 111 4.78 1.19 -12.56
N GLU A 112 5.12 0.85 -13.80
CA GLU A 112 6.51 0.58 -14.19
C GLU A 112 7.40 1.80 -13.99
N ASN A 113 6.93 2.98 -14.38
CA ASN A 113 7.67 4.22 -14.18
C ASN A 113 7.90 4.55 -12.70
N LEU A 114 6.93 4.26 -11.83
CA LEU A 114 7.06 4.44 -10.39
C LEU A 114 8.05 3.43 -9.79
N LEU A 115 7.93 2.15 -10.11
CA LEU A 115 8.82 1.09 -9.59
C LEU A 115 10.28 1.25 -10.06
N ASP A 116 10.50 1.85 -11.23
CA ASP A 116 11.84 2.11 -11.76
C ASP A 116 12.57 3.25 -11.02
N LYS A 117 11.83 4.23 -10.51
CA LYS A 117 12.40 5.48 -9.99
C LYS A 117 12.23 5.70 -8.50
N VAL A 118 11.34 4.96 -7.87
CA VAL A 118 10.96 5.15 -6.47
C VAL A 118 11.11 3.85 -5.71
N HIS A 119 11.80 3.90 -4.58
CA HIS A 119 11.84 2.83 -3.61
C HIS A 119 10.69 2.99 -2.60
N PHE A 120 9.92 1.93 -2.41
CA PHE A 120 8.80 1.90 -1.47
C PHE A 120 9.16 1.09 -0.23
N SER A 121 8.85 1.61 0.96
CA SER A 121 9.03 0.89 2.23
C SER A 121 8.03 -0.26 2.37
N VAL A 122 6.83 -0.06 1.85
CA VAL A 122 5.74 -1.06 1.85
C VAL A 122 5.02 -1.01 0.51
N ILE A 123 4.78 -2.17 -0.09
CA ILE A 123 3.83 -2.32 -1.20
C ILE A 123 2.64 -3.13 -0.70
N ARG A 124 1.44 -2.55 -0.79
CA ARG A 124 0.21 -3.12 -0.26
C ARG A 124 -0.86 -3.17 -1.36
N GLY A 125 -1.46 -4.32 -1.57
CA GLY A 125 -2.52 -4.52 -2.56
C GLY A 125 -3.18 -5.87 -2.41
N ASN A 126 -4.17 -6.17 -3.25
CA ASN A 126 -4.68 -7.54 -3.34
C ASN A 126 -3.67 -8.47 -4.03
N ILE A 127 -3.88 -9.78 -3.95
CA ILE A 127 -2.93 -10.77 -4.47
C ILE A 127 -2.67 -10.59 -5.98
N SER A 128 -3.68 -10.23 -6.78
CA SER A 128 -3.52 -10.04 -8.24
C SER A 128 -2.67 -8.81 -8.55
N GLU A 129 -2.86 -7.71 -7.83
CA GLU A 129 -2.06 -6.49 -7.96
C GLU A 129 -0.60 -6.76 -7.56
N VAL A 130 -0.39 -7.44 -6.42
CA VAL A 130 0.96 -7.78 -5.94
C VAL A 130 1.68 -8.75 -6.88
N LYS A 131 0.99 -9.75 -7.42
CA LYS A 131 1.55 -10.63 -8.47
C LYS A 131 1.92 -9.84 -9.73
N PHE A 132 1.12 -8.86 -10.12
CA PHE A 132 1.46 -8.03 -11.27
C PHE A 132 2.69 -7.15 -11.01
N VAL A 133 2.82 -6.57 -9.82
CA VAL A 133 4.04 -5.87 -9.40
C VAL A 133 5.26 -6.80 -9.50
N GLY A 134 5.13 -8.02 -9.01
CA GLY A 134 6.22 -8.99 -8.98
C GLY A 134 6.59 -9.56 -10.34
N ASP A 135 5.64 -10.11 -11.04
CA ASP A 135 5.90 -11.03 -12.15
C ASP A 135 5.33 -10.55 -13.49
N LYS A 136 4.66 -9.38 -13.52
CA LYS A 136 3.93 -8.87 -14.69
C LYS A 136 2.87 -9.86 -15.20
N SER A 137 2.45 -10.79 -14.34
CA SER A 137 1.55 -11.90 -14.66
C SER A 137 0.38 -11.90 -13.68
N SER A 138 -0.69 -11.21 -13.99
CA SER A 138 -1.96 -11.42 -13.32
C SER A 138 -3.12 -11.14 -14.30
N LYS A 139 -4.22 -11.85 -14.12
CA LYS A 139 -5.50 -11.55 -14.76
C LYS A 139 -6.36 -10.83 -13.73
N ALA A 140 -6.12 -9.52 -13.55
CA ALA A 140 -6.98 -8.73 -12.68
C ALA A 140 -8.35 -8.52 -13.36
N ASN A 141 -9.42 -8.79 -12.64
CA ASN A 141 -10.79 -8.42 -13.03
C ASN A 141 -11.10 -7.03 -12.45
N GLY A 142 -10.61 -5.98 -13.11
CA GLY A 142 -10.74 -4.63 -12.60
C GLY A 142 -9.84 -4.38 -11.39
N VAL A 143 -10.42 -3.98 -10.25
CA VAL A 143 -9.72 -3.75 -8.98
C VAL A 143 -9.82 -4.93 -8.01
N ASP A 144 -10.54 -5.99 -8.38
CA ASP A 144 -10.72 -7.17 -7.54
C ASP A 144 -9.73 -8.27 -7.92
N ALA A 145 -9.28 -9.03 -6.92
CA ALA A 145 -8.47 -10.22 -7.15
C ALA A 145 -9.25 -11.30 -7.92
N ALA A 146 -8.58 -12.05 -8.78
CA ALA A 146 -9.18 -13.23 -9.38
C ALA A 146 -9.52 -14.26 -8.29
N ALA A 147 -10.70 -14.88 -8.37
CA ALA A 147 -11.18 -15.83 -7.33
C ALA A 147 -10.21 -16.99 -7.09
N GLU A 148 -9.52 -17.44 -8.12
CA GLU A 148 -8.51 -18.50 -8.09
C GLU A 148 -7.21 -18.11 -7.36
N ASP A 149 -6.98 -16.81 -7.18
CA ASP A 149 -5.79 -16.27 -6.50
C ASP A 149 -6.04 -15.93 -5.03
N LEU A 150 -7.29 -15.98 -4.55
CA LEU A 150 -7.63 -15.60 -3.19
C LEU A 150 -6.93 -16.48 -2.14
N ALA A 151 -6.46 -15.84 -1.07
CA ALA A 151 -5.89 -16.54 0.06
C ALA A 151 -6.95 -17.39 0.76
N SER A 152 -6.68 -18.68 0.86
CA SER A 152 -7.47 -19.67 1.59
C SER A 152 -6.53 -20.47 2.50
N GLU A 153 -7.08 -21.28 3.42
CA GLU A 153 -6.24 -22.14 4.28
C GLU A 153 -5.38 -23.11 3.47
N ASP A 154 -5.82 -23.51 2.27
CA ASP A 154 -5.07 -24.43 1.39
C ASP A 154 -3.96 -23.74 0.59
N THR A 155 -4.06 -22.42 0.34
CA THR A 155 -3.13 -21.67 -0.52
C THR A 155 -2.22 -20.71 0.25
N ILE A 156 -2.51 -20.44 1.51
CA ILE A 156 -1.91 -19.38 2.30
C ILE A 156 -0.39 -19.52 2.46
N ASP A 157 0.09 -20.73 2.66
CA ASP A 157 1.54 -20.98 2.82
C ASP A 157 2.31 -20.62 1.54
N GLY A 158 1.75 -20.94 0.38
CA GLY A 158 2.32 -20.56 -0.92
C GLY A 158 2.35 -19.05 -1.13
N ILE A 159 1.29 -18.35 -0.71
CA ILE A 159 1.20 -16.89 -0.79
C ILE A 159 2.21 -16.24 0.16
N ALA A 160 2.36 -16.75 1.38
CA ALA A 160 3.34 -16.26 2.34
C ALA A 160 4.79 -16.41 1.83
N GLU A 161 5.12 -17.57 1.26
CA GLU A 161 6.45 -17.78 0.65
C GLU A 161 6.67 -16.90 -0.58
N TYR A 162 5.66 -16.68 -1.40
CA TYR A 162 5.71 -15.74 -2.51
C TYR A 162 5.97 -14.31 -2.02
N ALA A 163 5.23 -13.87 -1.00
CA ALA A 163 5.38 -12.55 -0.42
C ALA A 163 6.78 -12.31 0.15
N LYS A 164 7.37 -13.30 0.85
CA LYS A 164 8.76 -13.23 1.37
C LYS A 164 9.79 -13.09 0.23
N LYS A 165 9.69 -13.93 -0.80
CA LYS A 165 10.59 -13.86 -1.96
C LYS A 165 10.48 -12.52 -2.70
N LEU A 166 9.28 -12.01 -2.85
CA LEU A 166 9.03 -10.71 -3.46
C LEU A 166 9.60 -9.58 -2.61
N SER A 167 9.40 -9.65 -1.29
CA SER A 167 9.96 -8.72 -0.32
C SER A 167 11.49 -8.67 -0.40
N GLU A 168 12.16 -9.82 -0.43
CA GLU A 168 13.63 -9.91 -0.59
C GLU A 168 14.08 -9.27 -1.90
N ARG A 169 13.40 -9.61 -3.01
CA ARG A 169 13.77 -9.11 -4.35
C ARG A 169 13.63 -7.60 -4.50
N LEU A 170 12.56 -7.03 -3.92
CA LEU A 170 12.26 -5.59 -4.02
C LEU A 170 12.82 -4.78 -2.83
N ASN A 171 13.39 -5.45 -1.82
CA ASN A 171 13.84 -4.84 -0.57
C ASN A 171 12.75 -3.96 0.07
N THR A 172 11.53 -4.51 0.19
CA THR A 172 10.35 -3.81 0.70
C THR A 172 9.46 -4.76 1.50
N VAL A 173 8.64 -4.25 2.39
CA VAL A 173 7.58 -5.07 3.03
C VAL A 173 6.44 -5.28 2.03
N ILE A 174 5.96 -6.50 1.92
CA ILE A 174 4.80 -6.86 1.08
C ILE A 174 3.60 -7.11 1.98
N ALA A 175 2.50 -6.40 1.72
CA ALA A 175 1.23 -6.57 2.41
C ALA A 175 0.15 -6.96 1.39
N ILE A 176 -0.31 -8.20 1.45
CA ILE A 176 -1.34 -8.74 0.57
C ILE A 176 -2.65 -8.77 1.33
N SER A 177 -3.63 -7.98 0.87
CA SER A 177 -4.97 -7.96 1.45
C SER A 177 -5.89 -9.02 0.81
N GLY A 178 -6.72 -9.66 1.65
CA GLY A 178 -7.63 -10.71 1.22
C GLY A 178 -8.51 -11.23 2.36
N PRO A 179 -9.16 -12.39 2.19
CA PRO A 179 -9.84 -13.06 3.29
C PRO A 179 -8.92 -13.41 4.47
N ILE A 180 -7.65 -13.68 4.16
CA ILE A 180 -6.53 -13.79 5.10
C ILE A 180 -5.48 -12.82 4.56
N ASP A 181 -5.14 -11.80 5.35
CA ASP A 181 -4.08 -10.88 4.97
C ASP A 181 -2.71 -11.48 5.25
N VAL A 182 -1.74 -11.18 4.38
CA VAL A 182 -0.35 -11.62 4.53
C VAL A 182 0.55 -10.38 4.57
N VAL A 183 1.30 -10.21 5.64
CA VAL A 183 2.34 -9.16 5.73
C VAL A 183 3.68 -9.83 5.91
N ALA A 184 4.61 -9.59 4.99
CA ALA A 184 5.89 -10.29 4.94
C ALA A 184 7.08 -9.34 4.71
N ASP A 185 8.16 -9.60 5.43
CA ASP A 185 9.52 -9.22 5.05
C ASP A 185 10.26 -10.43 4.46
N ALA A 186 11.53 -10.29 4.11
CA ALA A 186 12.34 -11.38 3.53
C ALA A 186 12.46 -12.61 4.44
N ASN A 187 12.28 -12.47 5.76
CA ASN A 187 12.56 -13.51 6.74
C ASN A 187 11.30 -14.16 7.29
N LYS A 188 10.21 -13.41 7.44
CA LYS A 188 8.99 -13.86 8.12
C LYS A 188 7.73 -13.31 7.47
N ALA A 189 6.64 -14.00 7.67
CA ALA A 189 5.31 -13.56 7.28
C ALA A 189 4.35 -13.66 8.48
N TYR A 190 3.44 -12.70 8.55
CA TYR A 190 2.31 -12.70 9.48
C TYR A 190 1.02 -12.94 8.70
N LEU A 191 0.15 -13.79 9.24
CA LEU A 191 -1.16 -14.12 8.68
C LEU A 191 -2.23 -13.51 9.59
N ILE A 192 -3.06 -12.63 9.04
CA ILE A 192 -4.04 -11.86 9.80
C ILE A 192 -5.45 -12.27 9.36
N ARG A 193 -6.23 -12.80 10.31
CA ARG A 193 -7.61 -13.27 10.11
C ARG A 193 -8.57 -12.35 10.83
N ASN A 194 -8.75 -11.15 10.29
CA ASN A 194 -9.47 -10.08 10.99
C ASN A 194 -10.56 -9.39 10.13
N GLY A 195 -10.69 -9.78 8.88
CA GLY A 195 -11.64 -9.19 7.95
C GLY A 195 -13.08 -9.73 8.11
N HIS A 196 -13.99 -9.13 7.34
CA HIS A 196 -15.37 -9.60 7.23
C HIS A 196 -15.84 -9.52 5.78
N PRO A 197 -16.64 -10.50 5.26
CA PRO A 197 -17.10 -10.49 3.87
C PRO A 197 -17.87 -9.23 3.45
N MET A 198 -18.49 -8.51 4.39
CA MET A 198 -19.15 -7.23 4.12
C MET A 198 -18.19 -6.13 3.65
N MET A 199 -16.90 -6.24 3.94
CA MET A 199 -15.90 -5.24 3.49
C MET A 199 -15.85 -5.14 1.98
N SER A 200 -16.06 -6.23 1.25
CA SER A 200 -16.13 -6.22 -0.22
C SER A 200 -17.32 -5.43 -0.81
N ARG A 201 -18.28 -5.05 0.03
CA ARG A 201 -19.46 -4.26 -0.36
C ARG A 201 -19.37 -2.79 0.07
N VAL A 202 -18.26 -2.39 0.64
CA VAL A 202 -18.00 -1.01 1.07
C VAL A 202 -16.79 -0.51 0.27
N THR A 203 -17.01 0.52 -0.54
CA THR A 203 -15.91 1.08 -1.33
C THR A 203 -14.86 1.69 -0.40
N GLY A 204 -13.59 1.59 -0.79
CA GLY A 204 -12.49 2.18 -0.01
C GLY A 204 -11.87 1.26 1.04
N THR A 205 -12.51 0.17 1.46
CA THR A 205 -11.93 -0.77 2.45
C THR A 205 -10.60 -1.36 2.00
N GLY A 206 -10.39 -1.45 0.69
CA GLY A 206 -9.11 -1.84 0.10
C GLY A 206 -8.07 -0.71 0.12
N CYS A 207 -8.44 0.57 0.18
CA CYS A 207 -7.51 1.71 0.15
C CYS A 207 -7.20 2.26 1.55
N MET A 208 -8.11 2.08 2.51
CA MET A 208 -7.94 2.43 3.93
C MET A 208 -7.00 1.45 4.62
#